data_c49f86960a2b11aa4d75ca87838f3b05
#
_entry.id   c49f86960a2b11aa4d75ca87838f3b05
#
_cell.length_a   1.000
_cell.length_b   1.000
_cell.length_c   1.000
_cell.angle_alpha   90.00
_cell.angle_beta   90.00
_cell.angle_gamma   90.00
#
_symmetry.space_group_name_H-M   'P 1'
#
loop_
_entity.id
_entity.type
_entity.pdbx_description
1 polymer ?
#
loop_
_entity_poly.entity_id
_entity_poly.type
_entity_poly.pdbx_seq_one_letter_code
_entity_poly.pdbx_strand_id
1 'polypeptide(L)'
;GFRLGFMVTNSSLGIGESLVNFFSYIPLVEFSLEDLTLFISLLLIAVTCILMGAGLPTTALYVMFATVAKPALSNLGIPPLASHLFVLYYGVISEITPPVCASAYAAAGIAGANPFKTGLSAFSLGIGKLLVPLVFVYSPAMLIVLDDYFTWHEFLHTVITCALGVFLLSASVAGFFLTAMNGPSRVLFT
;
A
#
# COMPACT_ATOMS: atom_id res chain seq x y z
N GLY A 1 -7.88 13.06 -16.33
CA GLY A 1 -7.70 11.71 -15.75
C GLY A 1 -6.98 10.76 -16.71
N PHE A 2 -7.49 10.58 -17.95
CA PHE A 2 -6.95 9.60 -18.91
C PHE A 2 -5.46 9.81 -19.26
N ARG A 3 -5.02 11.05 -19.52
CA ARG A 3 -3.62 11.34 -19.84
C ARG A 3 -2.66 11.04 -18.69
N LEU A 4 -3.06 11.33 -17.46
CA LEU A 4 -2.22 11.05 -16.28
C LEU A 4 -2.16 9.54 -15.99
N GLY A 5 -3.30 8.82 -16.13
CA GLY A 5 -3.30 7.37 -16.03
C GLY A 5 -2.38 6.70 -17.06
N PHE A 6 -2.41 7.17 -18.30
CA PHE A 6 -1.54 6.71 -19.38
C PHE A 6 -0.05 7.01 -19.09
N MET A 7 0.26 8.18 -18.53
CA MET A 7 1.63 8.52 -18.13
C MET A 7 2.14 7.61 -17.02
N VAL A 8 1.31 7.31 -16.00
CA VAL A 8 1.68 6.38 -14.92
C VAL A 8 1.97 4.99 -15.49
N THR A 9 1.10 4.49 -16.37
CA THR A 9 1.28 3.17 -16.99
C THR A 9 2.53 3.12 -17.88
N ASN A 10 2.78 4.15 -18.70
CA ASN A 10 3.99 4.20 -19.53
C ASN A 10 5.27 4.31 -18.69
N SER A 11 5.26 5.11 -17.64
CA SER A 11 6.42 5.23 -16.74
C SER A 11 6.70 3.90 -16.03
N SER A 12 5.66 3.20 -15.59
CA SER A 12 5.80 1.90 -14.94
C SER A 12 6.30 0.81 -15.91
N LEU A 13 5.88 0.85 -17.18
CA LEU A 13 6.39 -0.06 -18.21
C LEU A 13 7.90 0.14 -18.45
N GLY A 14 8.35 1.37 -18.63
CA GLY A 14 9.76 1.67 -18.85
C GLY A 14 10.66 1.30 -17.66
N ILE A 15 10.19 1.51 -16.43
CA ILE A 15 10.88 1.08 -15.21
C ILE A 15 10.83 -0.45 -15.11
N GLY A 16 9.68 -1.07 -15.42
CA GLY A 16 9.49 -2.52 -15.43
C GLY A 16 10.46 -3.23 -16.35
N GLU A 17 10.58 -2.79 -17.60
CA GLU A 17 11.54 -3.35 -18.56
C GLU A 17 12.99 -3.24 -18.07
N SER A 18 13.37 -2.11 -17.50
CA SER A 18 14.71 -1.89 -16.96
C SER A 18 15.00 -2.82 -15.78
N LEU A 19 14.03 -3.05 -14.91
CA LEU A 19 14.15 -3.95 -13.76
C LEU A 19 14.14 -5.43 -14.19
N VAL A 20 13.28 -5.82 -15.12
CA VAL A 20 13.30 -7.18 -15.68
C VAL A 20 14.67 -7.49 -16.29
N ASN A 21 15.23 -6.58 -17.08
CA ASN A 21 16.57 -6.74 -17.64
C ASN A 21 17.65 -6.84 -16.57
N PHE A 22 17.54 -6.10 -15.46
CA PHE A 22 18.46 -6.20 -14.34
C PHE A 22 18.33 -7.52 -13.58
N PHE A 23 17.09 -7.95 -13.28
CA PHE A 23 16.83 -9.20 -12.56
C PHE A 23 16.99 -10.46 -13.41
N SER A 24 16.96 -10.38 -14.73
CA SER A 24 17.26 -11.52 -15.61
C SER A 24 18.67 -12.08 -15.43
N TYR A 25 19.57 -11.31 -14.80
CA TYR A 25 20.88 -11.80 -14.35
C TYR A 25 20.84 -12.66 -13.09
N ILE A 26 19.68 -12.73 -12.40
CA ILE A 26 19.52 -13.52 -11.16
C ILE A 26 18.62 -14.72 -11.46
N PRO A 27 19.15 -15.95 -11.57
CA PRO A 27 18.43 -17.13 -12.09
C PRO A 27 17.35 -17.70 -11.15
N LEU A 28 16.99 -16.99 -10.07
CA LEU A 28 16.09 -17.48 -9.03
C LEU A 28 14.68 -16.85 -9.05
N VAL A 29 14.41 -15.85 -9.89
CA VAL A 29 13.14 -15.13 -9.84
C VAL A 29 12.67 -14.81 -11.27
N GLU A 30 11.67 -15.54 -11.75
CA GLU A 30 10.96 -15.23 -12.99
C GLU A 30 9.81 -14.26 -12.69
N PHE A 31 10.06 -12.95 -12.82
CA PHE A 31 8.98 -11.96 -12.80
C PHE A 31 8.42 -11.79 -14.22
N SER A 32 7.10 -11.91 -14.37
CA SER A 32 6.47 -11.49 -15.61
C SER A 32 6.52 -9.96 -15.73
N LEU A 33 6.65 -9.46 -16.95
CA LEU A 33 6.68 -8.01 -17.20
C LEU A 33 5.36 -7.35 -16.77
N GLU A 34 4.25 -8.07 -16.85
CA GLU A 34 2.93 -7.63 -16.44
C GLU A 34 2.83 -7.47 -14.92
N ASP A 35 3.28 -8.45 -14.14
CA ASP A 35 3.27 -8.40 -12.68
C ASP A 35 4.15 -7.26 -12.14
N LEU A 36 5.33 -7.09 -12.75
CA LEU A 36 6.23 -6.03 -12.37
C LEU A 36 5.67 -4.64 -12.71
N THR A 37 5.05 -4.49 -13.87
CA THR A 37 4.38 -3.25 -14.28
C THR A 37 3.22 -2.92 -13.35
N LEU A 38 2.42 -3.91 -12.97
CA LEU A 38 1.35 -3.75 -11.99
C LEU A 38 1.91 -3.28 -10.65
N PHE A 39 2.93 -3.97 -10.12
CA PHE A 39 3.52 -3.61 -8.82
C PHE A 39 4.09 -2.19 -8.81
N ILE A 40 4.83 -1.80 -9.87
CA ILE A 40 5.39 -0.45 -9.99
C ILE A 40 4.28 0.61 -10.10
N SER A 41 3.23 0.33 -10.87
CA SER A 41 2.08 1.24 -10.99
C SER A 41 1.40 1.45 -9.64
N LEU A 42 1.18 0.37 -8.88
CA LEU A 42 0.61 0.43 -7.54
C LEU A 42 1.51 1.23 -6.58
N LEU A 43 2.82 0.99 -6.64
CA LEU A 43 3.79 1.71 -5.81
C LEU A 43 3.79 3.22 -6.12
N LEU A 44 3.80 3.59 -7.40
CA LEU A 44 3.76 4.98 -7.82
C LEU A 44 2.47 5.69 -7.39
N ILE A 45 1.32 5.02 -7.54
CA ILE A 45 0.02 5.55 -7.08
C ILE A 45 0.03 5.69 -5.56
N ALA A 46 0.50 4.68 -4.83
CA ALA A 46 0.55 4.69 -3.37
C ALA A 46 1.42 5.84 -2.84
N VAL A 47 2.65 5.97 -3.35
CA VAL A 47 3.57 7.05 -2.97
C VAL A 47 2.96 8.42 -3.28
N THR A 48 2.34 8.56 -4.46
CA THR A 48 1.71 9.81 -4.85
C THR A 48 0.51 10.16 -3.95
N CYS A 49 -0.32 9.17 -3.61
CA CYS A 49 -1.42 9.35 -2.66
C CYS A 49 -0.91 9.79 -1.27
N ILE A 50 0.16 9.17 -0.77
CA ILE A 50 0.75 9.54 0.52
C ILE A 50 1.31 10.97 0.48
N LEU A 51 2.07 11.32 -0.54
CA LEU A 51 2.68 12.66 -0.67
C LEU A 51 1.63 13.75 -0.82
N MET A 52 0.65 13.56 -1.68
CA MET A 52 -0.41 14.55 -1.91
C MET A 52 -1.40 14.62 -0.75
N GLY A 53 -1.65 13.50 -0.07
CA GLY A 53 -2.53 13.42 1.08
C GLY A 53 -1.99 14.11 2.32
N ALA A 54 -0.69 14.38 2.36
CA ALA A 54 -0.06 15.11 3.46
C ALA A 54 -0.61 16.54 3.65
N GLY A 55 -1.27 17.11 2.65
CA GLY A 55 -1.80 18.49 2.74
C GLY A 55 -3.28 18.63 2.39
N LEU A 56 -3.98 17.54 2.12
CA LEU A 56 -5.37 17.55 1.68
C LEU A 56 -6.26 16.69 2.59
N PRO A 57 -7.52 17.12 2.83
CA PRO A 57 -8.49 16.24 3.46
C PRO A 57 -8.68 14.94 2.67
N THR A 58 -8.84 13.81 3.36
CA THR A 58 -8.95 12.46 2.76
C THR A 58 -10.01 12.38 1.66
N THR A 59 -11.15 13.05 1.84
CA THR A 59 -12.25 13.09 0.86
C THR A 59 -11.85 13.79 -0.43
N ALA A 60 -11.17 14.94 -0.33
CA ALA A 60 -10.70 15.69 -1.49
C ALA A 60 -9.63 14.91 -2.25
N LEU A 61 -8.68 14.32 -1.52
CA LEU A 61 -7.66 13.44 -2.07
C LEU A 61 -8.29 12.27 -2.81
N TYR A 62 -9.24 11.56 -2.18
CA TYR A 62 -9.91 10.42 -2.78
C TYR A 62 -10.60 10.79 -4.09
N VAL A 63 -11.39 11.86 -4.12
CA VAL A 63 -12.10 12.29 -5.34
C VAL A 63 -11.10 12.61 -6.47
N MET A 64 -10.02 13.31 -6.14
CA MET A 64 -9.00 13.68 -7.12
C MET A 64 -8.26 12.45 -7.65
N PHE A 65 -7.81 11.56 -6.76
CA PHE A 65 -7.02 10.40 -7.16
C PHE A 65 -7.84 9.27 -7.77
N ALA A 66 -9.10 9.10 -7.39
CA ALA A 66 -9.97 8.13 -8.02
C ALA A 66 -10.14 8.39 -9.52
N THR A 67 -10.12 9.67 -9.93
CA THR A 67 -10.20 10.04 -11.37
C THR A 67 -8.93 9.72 -12.16
N VAL A 68 -7.78 9.61 -11.49
CA VAL A 68 -6.48 9.32 -12.11
C VAL A 68 -6.13 7.83 -11.99
N ALA A 69 -6.26 7.27 -10.79
CA ALA A 69 -5.87 5.91 -10.51
C ALA A 69 -6.80 4.88 -11.16
N LYS A 70 -8.11 5.14 -11.20
CA LYS A 70 -9.07 4.20 -11.79
C LYS A 70 -8.75 3.85 -13.25
N PRO A 71 -8.53 4.80 -14.18
CA PRO A 71 -8.17 4.45 -15.55
C PRO A 71 -6.84 3.69 -15.63
N ALA A 72 -5.85 4.07 -14.83
CA ALA A 72 -4.55 3.40 -14.81
C ALA A 72 -4.68 1.93 -14.38
N LEU A 73 -5.37 1.67 -13.27
CA LEU A 73 -5.55 0.32 -12.72
C LEU A 73 -6.53 -0.52 -13.54
N SER A 74 -7.57 0.08 -14.13
CA SER A 74 -8.49 -0.62 -15.04
C SER A 74 -7.79 -1.15 -16.29
N ASN A 75 -6.80 -0.41 -16.83
CA ASN A 75 -5.99 -0.87 -17.97
C ASN A 75 -5.12 -2.08 -17.62
N LEU A 76 -4.84 -2.29 -16.34
CA LEU A 76 -4.10 -3.44 -15.81
C LEU A 76 -5.03 -4.57 -15.32
N GLY A 77 -6.33 -4.51 -15.67
CA GLY A 77 -7.30 -5.55 -15.34
C GLY A 77 -7.80 -5.55 -13.89
N ILE A 78 -7.51 -4.50 -13.11
CA ILE A 78 -7.91 -4.44 -11.71
C ILE A 78 -9.39 -4.06 -11.56
N PRO A 79 -10.18 -4.79 -10.73
CA PRO A 79 -11.57 -4.47 -10.48
C PRO A 79 -11.75 -3.03 -9.97
N PRO A 80 -12.79 -2.30 -10.42
CA PRO A 80 -13.01 -0.91 -10.03
C PRO A 80 -13.07 -0.72 -8.51
N LEU A 81 -13.74 -1.62 -7.79
CA LEU A 81 -13.86 -1.55 -6.33
C LEU A 81 -12.50 -1.65 -5.64
N ALA A 82 -11.64 -2.59 -6.07
CA ALA A 82 -10.28 -2.72 -5.55
C ALA A 82 -9.44 -1.45 -5.80
N SER A 83 -9.57 -0.86 -7.00
CA SER A 83 -8.91 0.41 -7.34
C SER A 83 -9.35 1.57 -6.45
N HIS A 84 -10.64 1.69 -6.18
CA HIS A 84 -11.19 2.72 -5.30
C HIS A 84 -10.75 2.54 -3.85
N LEU A 85 -10.79 1.32 -3.33
CA LEU A 85 -10.33 1.02 -1.98
C LEU A 85 -8.84 1.24 -1.83
N PHE A 86 -8.04 0.88 -2.84
CA PHE A 86 -6.60 1.15 -2.86
C PHE A 86 -6.29 2.63 -2.64
N VAL A 87 -6.91 3.51 -3.41
CA VAL A 87 -6.73 4.97 -3.29
C VAL A 87 -7.22 5.49 -1.93
N LEU A 88 -8.39 5.02 -1.48
CA LEU A 88 -8.96 5.43 -0.20
C LEU A 88 -8.04 5.07 0.97
N TYR A 89 -7.53 3.84 1.01
CA TYR A 89 -6.65 3.39 2.09
C TYR A 89 -5.35 4.17 2.15
N TYR A 90 -4.67 4.39 1.01
CA TYR A 90 -3.45 5.21 1.00
C TYR A 90 -3.72 6.68 1.33
N GLY A 91 -4.90 7.18 0.97
CA GLY A 91 -5.37 8.49 1.41
C GLY A 91 -5.52 8.60 2.94
N VAL A 92 -6.10 7.59 3.57
CA VAL A 92 -6.22 7.54 5.05
C VAL A 92 -4.84 7.37 5.71
N ILE A 93 -3.96 6.54 5.15
CA ILE A 93 -2.61 6.32 5.66
C ILE A 93 -1.78 7.62 5.63
N SER A 94 -1.98 8.47 4.64
CA SER A 94 -1.26 9.75 4.53
C SER A 94 -1.44 10.67 5.75
N GLU A 95 -2.60 10.59 6.43
CA GLU A 95 -2.88 11.40 7.62
C GLU A 95 -2.05 11.04 8.86
N ILE A 96 -1.45 9.85 8.87
CA ILE A 96 -0.54 9.39 9.93
C ILE A 96 0.92 9.31 9.46
N THR A 97 1.18 9.64 8.18
CA THR A 97 2.52 9.51 7.61
C THR A 97 3.28 10.83 7.69
N PRO A 98 4.47 10.87 8.32
CA PRO A 98 5.32 12.06 8.30
C PRO A 98 5.68 12.46 6.84
N PRO A 99 5.89 13.76 6.56
CA PRO A 99 6.18 14.85 7.52
C PRO A 99 4.94 15.61 8.05
N VAL A 100 3.77 15.49 7.43
CA VAL A 100 2.62 16.33 7.80
C VAL A 100 1.73 15.68 8.86
N CYS A 101 1.38 14.39 8.72
CA CYS A 101 0.60 13.55 9.65
C CYS A 101 -0.37 14.34 10.54
N ALA A 102 -1.31 15.08 9.93
CA ALA A 102 -2.17 16.06 10.58
C ALA A 102 -2.94 15.49 11.78
N SER A 103 -3.48 14.27 11.65
CA SER A 103 -4.22 13.60 12.74
C SER A 103 -3.34 13.30 13.96
N ALA A 104 -2.09 12.85 13.71
CA ALA A 104 -1.15 12.59 14.80
C ALA A 104 -0.68 13.87 15.50
N TYR A 105 -0.52 14.96 14.74
CA TYR A 105 -0.12 16.26 15.31
C TYR A 105 -1.25 16.89 16.12
N ALA A 106 -2.49 16.76 15.66
CA ALA A 106 -3.65 17.18 16.45
C ALA A 106 -3.75 16.42 17.78
N ALA A 107 -3.56 15.10 17.74
CA ALA A 107 -3.54 14.27 18.96
C ALA A 107 -2.38 14.65 19.90
N ALA A 108 -1.20 14.95 19.36
CA ALA A 108 -0.06 15.43 20.15
C ALA A 108 -0.34 16.76 20.84
N GLY A 109 -1.05 17.68 20.15
CA GLY A 109 -1.47 18.97 20.73
C GLY A 109 -2.41 18.79 21.93
N ILE A 110 -3.36 17.85 21.85
CA ILE A 110 -4.27 17.52 22.94
C ILE A 110 -3.52 16.88 24.11
N ALA A 111 -2.57 15.99 23.81
CA ALA A 111 -1.80 15.26 24.84
C ALA A 111 -0.63 16.07 25.43
N GLY A 112 -0.33 17.27 24.92
CA GLY A 112 0.89 18.01 25.29
C GLY A 112 2.19 17.30 24.92
N ALA A 113 2.15 16.41 23.91
CA ALA A 113 3.28 15.61 23.47
C ALA A 113 4.06 16.26 22.33
N ASN A 114 5.26 15.74 22.01
CA ASN A 114 6.03 16.20 20.86
C ASN A 114 5.39 15.73 19.55
N PRO A 115 4.95 16.64 18.65
CA PRO A 115 4.23 16.29 17.44
C PRO A 115 4.99 15.33 16.53
N PHE A 116 6.26 15.60 16.27
CA PHE A 116 7.07 14.78 15.35
C PHE A 116 7.28 13.35 15.89
N LYS A 117 7.56 13.20 17.18
CA LYS A 117 7.67 11.87 17.82
C LYS A 117 6.35 11.13 17.80
N THR A 118 5.23 11.83 18.03
CA THR A 118 3.90 11.25 17.95
C THR A 118 3.58 10.77 16.52
N GLY A 119 3.93 11.57 15.51
CA GLY A 119 3.79 11.19 14.10
C GLY A 119 4.59 9.94 13.73
N LEU A 120 5.86 9.86 14.14
CA LEU A 120 6.68 8.66 13.91
C LEU A 120 6.10 7.42 14.61
N SER A 121 5.62 7.57 15.84
CA SER A 121 4.98 6.47 16.56
C SER A 121 3.68 6.03 15.89
N ALA A 122 2.86 6.97 15.44
CA ALA A 122 1.62 6.69 14.72
C ALA A 122 1.89 5.95 13.40
N PHE A 123 2.89 6.37 12.64
CA PHE A 123 3.30 5.70 11.42
C PHE A 123 3.79 4.27 11.69
N SER A 124 4.67 4.10 12.69
CA SER A 124 5.19 2.79 13.08
C SER A 124 4.07 1.81 13.47
N LEU A 125 3.07 2.29 14.21
CA LEU A 125 1.89 1.49 14.56
C LEU A 125 1.00 1.19 13.36
N GLY A 126 0.96 2.11 12.40
CA GLY A 126 0.14 2.00 11.20
C GLY A 126 0.78 1.25 10.02
N ILE A 127 2.05 0.86 10.11
CA ILE A 127 2.82 0.34 8.95
C ILE A 127 2.20 -0.93 8.34
N GLY A 128 1.61 -1.79 9.15
CA GLY A 128 0.92 -2.98 8.68
C GLY A 128 -0.26 -2.68 7.74
N LYS A 129 -0.86 -1.50 7.85
CA LYS A 129 -1.96 -1.07 6.97
C LYS A 129 -1.52 -0.85 5.52
N LEU A 130 -0.22 -0.68 5.25
CA LEU A 130 0.31 -0.53 3.89
C LEU A 130 0.09 -1.79 3.04
N LEU A 131 0.02 -2.97 3.67
CA LEU A 131 -0.19 -4.25 2.98
C LEU A 131 -1.64 -4.44 2.53
N VAL A 132 -2.62 -3.98 3.30
CA VAL A 132 -4.03 -4.27 3.08
C VAL A 132 -4.52 -3.84 1.69
N PRO A 133 -4.25 -2.62 1.20
CA PRO A 133 -4.70 -2.21 -0.13
C PRO A 133 -4.03 -2.99 -1.26
N LEU A 134 -2.80 -3.47 -1.08
CA LEU A 134 -2.16 -4.37 -2.03
C LEU A 134 -2.91 -5.70 -2.12
N VAL A 135 -3.34 -6.24 -0.97
CA VAL A 135 -4.12 -7.49 -0.94
C VAL A 135 -5.44 -7.35 -1.68
N PHE A 136 -6.14 -6.22 -1.63
CA PHE A 136 -7.36 -6.00 -2.42
C PHE A 136 -7.13 -6.07 -3.93
N VAL A 137 -5.94 -5.68 -4.38
CA VAL A 137 -5.60 -5.72 -5.80
C VAL A 137 -5.17 -7.11 -6.24
N TYR A 138 -4.29 -7.76 -5.47
CA TYR A 138 -3.77 -9.09 -5.82
C TYR A 138 -4.71 -10.26 -5.51
N SER A 139 -5.61 -10.08 -4.55
CA SER A 139 -6.61 -11.07 -4.14
C SER A 139 -7.99 -10.42 -3.97
N PRO A 140 -8.69 -10.11 -5.07
CA PRO A 140 -10.03 -9.50 -5.02
C PRO A 140 -11.07 -10.34 -4.27
N ALA A 141 -10.81 -11.62 -4.04
CA ALA A 141 -11.63 -12.50 -3.20
C ALA A 141 -11.83 -11.97 -1.77
N MET A 142 -10.92 -11.12 -1.28
CA MET A 142 -11.07 -10.42 0.00
C MET A 142 -12.25 -9.43 0.00
N LEU A 143 -12.68 -8.98 -1.18
CA LEU A 143 -13.83 -8.12 -1.39
C LEU A 143 -15.07 -8.99 -1.65
N ILE A 144 -15.77 -9.40 -0.60
CA ILE A 144 -16.91 -10.33 -0.62
C ILE A 144 -18.01 -9.92 -1.64
N VAL A 145 -18.08 -8.65 -2.01
CA VAL A 145 -19.08 -8.09 -2.93
C VAL A 145 -18.79 -8.42 -4.39
N LEU A 146 -17.61 -8.92 -4.71
CA LEU A 146 -17.21 -9.28 -6.07
C LEU A 146 -17.48 -10.78 -6.31
N ASP A 147 -18.71 -11.12 -6.66
CA ASP A 147 -19.17 -12.52 -6.82
C ASP A 147 -18.31 -13.33 -7.80
N ASP A 148 -17.78 -12.69 -8.85
CA ASP A 148 -16.92 -13.33 -9.86
C ASP A 148 -15.56 -13.80 -9.29
N TYR A 149 -15.10 -13.20 -8.20
CA TYR A 149 -13.82 -13.49 -7.56
C TYR A 149 -13.96 -14.16 -6.21
N PHE A 150 -15.19 -14.28 -5.69
CA PHE A 150 -15.41 -14.74 -4.33
C PHE A 150 -15.55 -16.26 -4.27
N THR A 151 -14.65 -16.88 -3.51
CA THR A 151 -14.81 -18.25 -2.99
C THR A 151 -14.45 -18.27 -1.52
N TRP A 152 -15.19 -19.05 -0.71
CA TRP A 152 -14.91 -19.15 0.73
C TRP A 152 -13.49 -19.61 1.04
N HIS A 153 -12.95 -20.48 0.22
CA HIS A 153 -11.60 -21.01 0.39
C HIS A 153 -10.55 -19.90 0.17
N GLU A 154 -10.63 -19.18 -0.95
CA GLU A 154 -9.71 -18.08 -1.26
C GLU A 154 -9.84 -16.92 -0.29
N PHE A 155 -11.08 -16.58 0.10
CA PHE A 155 -11.33 -15.55 1.10
C PHE A 155 -10.64 -15.87 2.43
N LEU A 156 -10.88 -17.06 3.00
CA LEU A 156 -10.26 -17.46 4.27
C LEU A 156 -8.73 -17.53 4.16
N HIS A 157 -8.22 -18.09 3.08
CA HIS A 157 -6.77 -18.14 2.83
C HIS A 157 -6.17 -16.72 2.78
N THR A 158 -6.78 -15.80 2.04
CA THR A 158 -6.31 -14.42 1.90
C THR A 158 -6.39 -13.66 3.21
N VAL A 159 -7.49 -13.80 3.97
CA VAL A 159 -7.64 -13.14 5.28
C VAL A 159 -6.58 -13.63 6.27
N ILE A 160 -6.36 -14.94 6.34
CA ILE A 160 -5.36 -15.51 7.27
C ILE A 160 -3.95 -15.06 6.88
N THR A 161 -3.59 -15.15 5.60
CA THR A 161 -2.26 -14.72 5.12
C THR A 161 -2.05 -13.23 5.28
N CYS A 162 -3.06 -12.41 5.00
CA CYS A 162 -3.00 -10.97 5.23
C CYS A 162 -2.83 -10.63 6.72
N ALA A 163 -3.61 -11.26 7.59
CA ALA A 163 -3.52 -11.06 9.03
C ALA A 163 -2.14 -11.46 9.57
N LEU A 164 -1.60 -12.59 9.12
CA LEU A 164 -0.24 -13.02 9.46
C LEU A 164 0.82 -12.04 8.95
N GLY A 165 0.71 -11.59 7.70
CA GLY A 165 1.63 -10.62 7.11
C GLY A 165 1.63 -9.28 7.87
N VAL A 166 0.45 -8.73 8.17
CA VAL A 166 0.30 -7.51 8.97
C VAL A 166 0.89 -7.69 10.37
N PHE A 167 0.61 -8.84 11.00
CA PHE A 167 1.11 -9.15 12.33
C PHE A 167 2.65 -9.24 12.36
N LEU A 168 3.24 -9.98 11.42
CA LEU A 168 4.70 -10.15 11.32
C LEU A 168 5.40 -8.82 11.03
N LEU A 169 4.88 -8.04 10.07
CA LEU A 169 5.41 -6.72 9.75
C LEU A 169 5.33 -5.76 10.95
N SER A 170 4.21 -5.75 11.64
CA SER A 170 4.02 -4.90 12.82
C SER A 170 4.93 -5.32 13.97
N ALA A 171 5.11 -6.63 14.20
CA ALA A 171 6.03 -7.15 15.21
C ALA A 171 7.49 -6.81 14.90
N SER A 172 7.89 -6.90 13.62
CA SER A 172 9.23 -6.52 13.14
C SER A 172 9.53 -5.04 13.42
N VAL A 173 8.61 -4.16 13.05
CA VAL A 173 8.76 -2.71 13.25
C VAL A 173 8.71 -2.33 14.73
N ALA A 174 7.80 -2.92 15.51
CA ALA A 174 7.73 -2.72 16.96
C ALA A 174 8.98 -3.26 17.67
N GLY A 175 9.67 -4.24 17.06
CA GLY A 175 10.87 -4.88 17.63
C GLY A 175 10.57 -5.77 18.83
N PHE A 176 9.35 -6.25 18.92
CA PHE A 176 8.87 -7.09 20.00
C PHE A 176 7.96 -8.20 19.47
N PHE A 177 8.34 -9.44 19.76
CA PHE A 177 7.54 -10.64 19.52
C PHE A 177 7.77 -11.60 20.68
N LEU A 178 6.86 -11.67 21.64
CA LEU A 178 6.98 -12.41 22.91
C LEU A 178 8.17 -11.98 23.77
N THR A 179 9.29 -11.62 23.15
CA THR A 179 10.51 -11.08 23.76
C THR A 179 11.04 -9.93 22.89
N ALA A 180 11.92 -9.09 23.46
CA ALA A 180 12.58 -8.02 22.70
C ALA A 180 13.45 -8.61 21.58
N MET A 181 13.23 -8.14 20.35
CA MET A 181 13.93 -8.65 19.15
C MET A 181 15.22 -7.90 18.89
N ASN A 182 16.30 -8.63 18.63
CA ASN A 182 17.57 -8.08 18.16
C ASN A 182 17.49 -7.73 16.65
N GLY A 183 18.42 -6.86 16.17
CA GLY A 183 18.43 -6.42 14.77
C GLY A 183 18.31 -7.54 13.73
N PRO A 184 19.08 -8.65 13.80
CA PRO A 184 18.96 -9.76 12.85
C PRO A 184 17.62 -10.47 12.88
N SER A 185 17.00 -10.62 14.06
CA SER A 185 15.71 -11.27 14.18
C SER A 185 14.56 -10.41 13.62
N ARG A 186 14.68 -9.08 13.62
CA ARG A 186 13.69 -8.20 12.98
C ARG A 186 13.62 -8.41 11.46
N VAL A 187 14.76 -8.57 10.81
CA VAL A 187 14.85 -8.80 9.36
C VAL A 187 14.19 -10.12 8.95
N LEU A 188 14.21 -11.13 9.81
CA LEU A 188 13.60 -12.42 9.53
C LEU A 188 12.06 -12.36 9.48
N PHE A 189 11.45 -11.36 10.11
CA PHE A 189 9.99 -11.16 10.19
C PHE A 189 9.47 -10.11 9.19
N THR A 190 10.34 -9.50 8.39
CA THR A 190 9.99 -8.54 7.34
C THR A 190 9.95 -9.23 5.98
#